data_dcdd6825a2f900b159cba9350ca5ba54
#
_entry.id   dcdd6825a2f900b159cba9350ca5ba54
#
_cell.length_a   1.000
_cell.length_b   1.000
_cell.length_c   1.000
_cell.angle_alpha   90.00
_cell.angle_beta   90.00
_cell.angle_gamma   90.00
#
_symmetry.space_group_name_H-M   'P 1'
#
loop_
_entity.id
_entity.type
_entity.pdbx_description
1 polymer ?
#
loop_
_entity_poly.entity_id
_entity_poly.type
_entity_poly.pdbx_seq_one_letter_code
_entity_poly.pdbx_strand_id
1 'polypeptide(L)'
;AMLTGTVTSSIFKGVHYEMMVQTPNGYEFMVQDYHCFEAGSEVGLLIKPFDIHVMKKERICNTFEGKLIDATHVEFLGCTFECKEVTDIEPNTPVKVEIDFKDVILEDNEEDGRLTGEVKFILYKGNHYHLTVFTDWDEDIFVDTNDVWDDGDHVGITIAPDKIRIIHA
;
A
#
# COMPACT_ATOMS: atom_id res chain seq x y z
N ALA A 1 0.56 34.14 3.03
CA ALA A 1 0.68 32.69 3.19
C ALA A 1 0.02 32.00 1.99
N MET A 2 0.58 30.92 1.51
CA MET A 2 0.00 30.12 0.42
C MET A 2 -1.10 29.19 0.91
N LEU A 3 -1.01 28.77 2.18
CA LEU A 3 -2.00 27.97 2.88
C LEU A 3 -2.34 28.63 4.21
N THR A 4 -3.56 28.49 4.65
CA THR A 4 -4.02 28.92 5.99
C THR A 4 -4.66 27.74 6.70
N GLY A 5 -4.59 27.74 8.01
CA GLY A 5 -5.20 26.69 8.83
C GLY A 5 -5.35 27.13 10.28
N THR A 6 -6.02 26.28 11.04
CA THR A 6 -6.22 26.46 12.48
C THR A 6 -5.35 25.48 13.24
N VAL A 7 -4.64 25.94 14.25
CA VAL A 7 -3.87 25.07 15.15
C VAL A 7 -4.85 24.24 15.98
N THR A 8 -4.78 22.93 15.89
CA THR A 8 -5.62 21.99 16.66
C THR A 8 -4.94 21.49 17.92
N SER A 9 -3.62 21.38 17.90
CA SER A 9 -2.82 21.04 19.08
C SER A 9 -1.43 21.69 19.02
N SER A 10 -0.82 21.94 20.18
CA SER A 10 0.53 22.47 20.31
C SER A 10 1.20 21.83 21.52
N ILE A 11 2.31 21.11 21.30
CA ILE A 11 3.02 20.35 22.33
C ILE A 11 4.49 20.73 22.31
N PHE A 12 5.04 21.13 23.46
CA PHE A 12 6.47 21.39 23.61
C PHE A 12 7.28 20.09 23.68
N LYS A 13 8.25 19.93 22.83
CA LYS A 13 9.13 18.74 22.73
C LYS A 13 10.52 18.95 23.32
N GLY A 14 10.66 19.92 24.20
CA GLY A 14 11.92 20.23 24.88
C GLY A 14 12.81 21.26 24.20
N VAL A 15 12.73 21.38 22.88
CA VAL A 15 13.49 22.33 22.05
C VAL A 15 12.59 23.17 21.14
N HIS A 16 11.54 22.58 20.61
CA HIS A 16 10.59 23.20 19.70
C HIS A 16 9.16 22.78 20.08
N TYR A 17 8.19 23.47 19.52
CA TYR A 17 6.78 23.09 19.57
C TYR A 17 6.45 22.25 18.35
N GLU A 18 5.72 21.15 18.57
CA GLU A 18 5.08 20.35 17.53
C GLU A 18 3.60 20.69 17.53
N MET A 19 3.14 21.20 16.42
CA MET A 19 1.78 21.70 16.29
C MET A 19 1.06 20.96 15.15
N MET A 20 -0.20 20.61 15.37
CA MET A 20 -1.08 20.14 14.30
C MET A 20 -1.89 21.32 13.80
N VAL A 21 -1.89 21.51 12.50
CA VAL A 21 -2.63 22.59 11.81
C VAL A 21 -3.59 21.97 10.80
N GLN A 22 -4.87 22.24 11.00
CA GLN A 22 -5.92 21.78 10.08
C GLN A 22 -6.31 22.88 9.11
N THR A 23 -6.30 22.59 7.83
CA THR A 23 -6.76 23.50 6.79
C THR A 23 -8.28 23.48 6.64
N PRO A 24 -8.91 24.53 6.04
CA PRO A 24 -10.34 24.53 5.79
C PRO A 24 -10.86 23.37 4.94
N ASN A 25 -10.00 22.76 4.14
CA ASN A 25 -10.30 21.58 3.31
C ASN A 25 -10.10 20.25 4.03
N GLY A 26 -9.80 20.26 5.34
CA GLY A 26 -9.65 19.08 6.18
C GLY A 26 -8.28 18.41 6.13
N TYR A 27 -7.29 18.98 5.44
CA TYR A 27 -5.90 18.45 5.50
C TYR A 27 -5.23 18.87 6.79
N GLU A 28 -4.47 17.95 7.38
CA GLU A 28 -3.69 18.18 8.58
C GLU A 28 -2.21 18.27 8.25
N PHE A 29 -1.54 19.26 8.84
CA PHE A 29 -0.09 19.45 8.75
C PHE A 29 0.53 19.39 10.13
N MET A 30 1.57 18.59 10.29
CA MET A 30 2.44 18.64 11.46
C MET A 30 3.52 19.70 11.20
N VAL A 31 3.58 20.69 12.07
CA VAL A 31 4.51 21.82 11.98
C VAL A 31 5.41 21.82 13.20
N GLN A 32 6.71 21.99 12.99
CA GLN A 32 7.68 22.19 14.06
C GLN A 32 8.21 23.64 13.99
N ASP A 33 8.07 24.39 15.07
CA ASP A 33 8.55 25.77 15.18
C ASP A 33 9.04 26.05 16.60
N TYR A 34 9.92 27.03 16.73
CA TYR A 34 10.37 27.51 18.04
C TYR A 34 9.34 28.42 18.73
N HIS A 35 8.41 28.98 17.96
CA HIS A 35 7.32 29.81 18.45
C HIS A 35 6.10 28.94 18.73
N CYS A 36 5.46 29.19 19.88
CA CYS A 36 4.20 28.53 20.23
C CYS A 36 3.03 29.31 19.63
N PHE A 37 2.19 28.59 18.90
CA PHE A 37 0.85 29.04 18.55
C PHE A 37 -0.15 28.17 19.30
N GLU A 38 -1.06 28.81 20.02
CA GLU A 38 -2.04 28.11 20.85
C GLU A 38 -3.12 27.43 19.98
N ALA A 39 -3.70 26.34 20.51
CA ALA A 39 -4.84 25.70 19.85
C ALA A 39 -5.99 26.69 19.65
N GLY A 40 -6.56 26.71 18.46
CA GLY A 40 -7.56 27.67 18.00
C GLY A 40 -7.01 28.89 17.26
N SER A 41 -5.68 29.09 17.23
CA SER A 41 -5.05 30.17 16.48
C SER A 41 -5.16 29.93 14.97
N GLU A 42 -5.53 30.96 14.22
CA GLU A 42 -5.41 30.94 12.76
C GLU A 42 -3.98 31.28 12.35
N VAL A 43 -3.38 30.44 11.51
CA VAL A 43 -1.98 30.58 11.09
C VAL A 43 -1.87 30.47 9.58
N GLY A 44 -0.85 31.16 9.06
CA GLY A 44 -0.43 31.00 7.66
C GLY A 44 0.75 30.03 7.58
N LEU A 45 0.63 29.03 6.73
CA LEU A 45 1.71 28.09 6.44
C LEU A 45 2.51 28.55 5.22
N LEU A 46 3.81 28.55 5.33
CA LEU A 46 4.76 28.83 4.27
C LEU A 46 5.74 27.68 4.15
N ILE A 47 5.77 27.04 2.98
CA ILE A 47 6.75 26.02 2.64
C ILE A 47 7.64 26.61 1.54
N LYS A 48 8.95 26.62 1.77
CA LYS A 48 9.88 27.05 0.74
C LYS A 48 10.00 25.97 -0.34
N PRO A 49 10.07 26.33 -1.63
CA PRO A 49 10.17 25.33 -2.70
C PRO A 49 11.32 24.33 -2.54
N PHE A 50 12.45 24.77 -1.98
CA PHE A 50 13.62 23.92 -1.74
C PHE A 50 13.43 22.91 -0.61
N ASP A 51 12.44 23.13 0.26
CA ASP A 51 12.11 22.22 1.38
C ASP A 51 11.04 21.20 0.97
N ILE A 52 10.55 21.25 -0.27
CA ILE A 52 9.57 20.31 -0.80
C ILE A 52 10.30 19.14 -1.45
N HIS A 53 10.20 17.97 -0.83
CA HIS A 53 10.68 16.72 -1.41
C HIS A 53 9.50 15.96 -2.04
N VAL A 54 9.57 15.77 -3.35
CA VAL A 54 8.57 14.97 -4.08
C VAL A 54 9.07 13.53 -4.16
N MET A 55 8.36 12.63 -3.50
CA MET A 55 8.65 11.19 -3.55
C MET A 55 7.50 10.47 -4.25
N LYS A 56 7.82 9.36 -4.92
CA LYS A 56 6.75 8.45 -5.36
C LYS A 56 5.99 7.95 -4.14
N LYS A 57 4.68 7.89 -4.25
CA LYS A 57 3.85 7.24 -3.22
C LYS A 57 4.39 5.81 -3.03
N GLU A 58 4.60 5.42 -1.78
CA GLU A 58 4.93 4.03 -1.47
C GLU A 58 3.86 3.13 -2.10
N ARG A 59 4.29 2.06 -2.76
CA ARG A 59 3.35 1.05 -3.24
C ARG A 59 2.70 0.42 -2.01
N ILE A 60 1.39 0.33 -2.04
CA ILE A 60 0.59 -0.34 -1.01
C ILE A 60 -0.09 -1.60 -1.57
N CYS A 61 0.11 -1.86 -2.84
CA CYS A 61 -0.44 -3.02 -3.56
C CYS A 61 0.55 -3.56 -4.58
N ASN A 62 0.42 -4.84 -4.85
CA ASN A 62 1.00 -5.51 -5.99
C ASN A 62 0.23 -5.08 -7.24
N THR A 63 0.93 -4.90 -8.35
CA THR A 63 0.33 -4.58 -9.63
C THR A 63 0.95 -5.46 -10.71
N PHE A 64 0.11 -6.23 -11.40
CA PHE A 64 0.53 -7.16 -12.45
C PHE A 64 -0.20 -6.85 -13.75
N GLU A 65 0.46 -7.12 -14.86
CA GLU A 65 -0.21 -7.21 -16.15
C GLU A 65 -0.97 -8.55 -16.21
N GLY A 66 -2.20 -8.51 -16.68
CA GLY A 66 -3.05 -9.68 -16.73
C GLY A 66 -4.00 -9.66 -17.93
N LYS A 67 -4.83 -10.68 -18.03
CA LYS A 67 -5.84 -10.82 -19.06
C LYS A 67 -7.15 -11.28 -18.44
N LEU A 68 -8.22 -10.53 -18.67
CA LEU A 68 -9.56 -10.96 -18.27
C LEU A 68 -9.98 -12.10 -19.19
N ILE A 69 -10.21 -13.29 -18.63
CA ILE A 69 -10.59 -14.48 -19.39
C ILE A 69 -12.10 -14.49 -19.64
N ASP A 70 -12.87 -14.27 -18.58
CA ASP A 70 -14.32 -14.12 -18.62
C ASP A 70 -14.77 -13.17 -17.50
N ALA A 71 -16.07 -13.04 -17.29
CA ALA A 71 -16.64 -12.11 -16.31
C ALA A 71 -16.18 -12.35 -14.86
N THR A 72 -15.66 -13.52 -14.54
CA THR A 72 -15.29 -13.93 -13.17
C THR A 72 -13.88 -14.52 -13.05
N HIS A 73 -13.11 -14.53 -14.14
CA HIS A 73 -11.76 -15.09 -14.14
C HIS A 73 -10.75 -14.15 -14.82
N VAL A 74 -9.62 -13.99 -14.18
CA VAL A 74 -8.46 -13.23 -14.68
C VAL A 74 -7.21 -14.09 -14.64
N GLU A 75 -6.39 -14.00 -15.69
CA GLU A 75 -5.09 -14.64 -15.76
C GLU A 75 -4.00 -13.61 -15.49
N PHE A 76 -3.11 -13.91 -14.56
CA PHE A 76 -1.86 -13.19 -14.30
C PHE A 76 -0.86 -14.12 -13.63
N LEU A 77 0.43 -13.82 -13.73
CA LEU A 77 1.51 -14.70 -13.25
C LEU A 77 1.33 -16.16 -13.70
N GLY A 78 0.91 -16.35 -14.95
CA GLY A 78 0.72 -17.67 -15.54
C GLY A 78 -0.41 -18.52 -14.96
N CYS A 79 -1.18 -18.01 -14.02
CA CYS A 79 -2.28 -18.71 -13.34
C CYS A 79 -3.62 -17.98 -13.53
N THR A 80 -4.69 -18.76 -13.57
CA THR A 80 -6.06 -18.20 -13.62
C THR A 80 -6.63 -18.12 -12.21
N PHE A 81 -7.12 -16.96 -11.85
CA PHE A 81 -7.76 -16.67 -10.58
C PHE A 81 -9.22 -16.34 -10.76
N GLU A 82 -10.05 -16.76 -9.80
CA GLU A 82 -11.39 -16.21 -9.68
C GLU A 82 -11.33 -14.77 -9.21
N CYS A 83 -12.19 -13.90 -9.72
CA CYS A 83 -12.33 -12.52 -9.31
C CYS A 83 -13.81 -12.14 -9.16
N LYS A 84 -14.10 -10.98 -8.60
CA LYS A 84 -15.45 -10.42 -8.62
C LYS A 84 -15.92 -10.24 -10.08
N GLU A 85 -17.23 -10.38 -10.27
CA GLU A 85 -17.83 -10.18 -11.59
C GLU A 85 -17.50 -8.81 -12.18
N VAL A 86 -16.90 -8.83 -13.36
CA VAL A 86 -16.51 -7.67 -14.15
C VAL A 86 -17.43 -7.56 -15.35
N THR A 87 -18.19 -6.47 -15.42
CA THR A 87 -19.22 -6.28 -16.46
C THR A 87 -18.91 -5.19 -17.47
N ASP A 88 -17.89 -4.36 -17.17
CA ASP A 88 -17.50 -3.17 -17.95
C ASP A 88 -16.25 -3.40 -18.82
N ILE A 89 -15.66 -4.60 -18.76
CA ILE A 89 -14.50 -4.99 -19.57
C ILE A 89 -14.86 -6.25 -20.39
N GLU A 90 -14.55 -6.22 -21.66
CA GLU A 90 -14.78 -7.36 -22.55
C GLU A 90 -13.85 -8.54 -22.22
N PRO A 91 -14.34 -9.80 -22.31
CA PRO A 91 -13.48 -10.98 -22.17
C PRO A 91 -12.31 -10.95 -23.15
N ASN A 92 -11.22 -11.59 -22.74
CA ASN A 92 -9.96 -11.63 -23.49
C ASN A 92 -9.23 -10.28 -23.65
N THR A 93 -9.59 -9.27 -22.87
CA THR A 93 -8.94 -7.95 -22.86
C THR A 93 -7.74 -7.93 -21.91
N PRO A 94 -6.61 -7.30 -22.30
CA PRO A 94 -5.51 -6.99 -21.36
C PRO A 94 -5.99 -6.06 -20.26
N VAL A 95 -5.60 -6.37 -19.03
CA VAL A 95 -5.98 -5.62 -17.83
C VAL A 95 -4.80 -5.49 -16.89
N LYS A 96 -4.91 -4.55 -15.94
CA LYS A 96 -4.03 -4.50 -14.77
C LYS A 96 -4.74 -5.12 -13.58
N VAL A 97 -4.01 -5.92 -12.84
CA VAL A 97 -4.47 -6.56 -11.60
C VAL A 97 -3.79 -5.89 -10.43
N GLU A 98 -4.56 -5.38 -9.49
CA GLU A 98 -4.06 -4.82 -8.23
C GLU A 98 -4.54 -5.64 -7.03
N ILE A 99 -3.62 -5.92 -6.11
CA ILE A 99 -3.86 -6.69 -4.88
C ILE A 99 -3.12 -5.99 -3.74
N ASP A 100 -3.83 -5.59 -2.70
CA ASP A 100 -3.19 -5.00 -1.52
C ASP A 100 -2.25 -6.01 -0.87
N PHE A 101 -1.10 -5.58 -0.34
CA PHE A 101 -0.10 -6.46 0.28
C PHE A 101 -0.68 -7.31 1.42
N LYS A 102 -1.63 -6.76 2.17
CA LYS A 102 -2.30 -7.42 3.30
C LYS A 102 -3.35 -8.46 2.88
N ASP A 103 -3.74 -8.45 1.60
CA ASP A 103 -4.77 -9.35 1.06
C ASP A 103 -4.15 -10.56 0.33
N VAL A 104 -2.82 -10.66 0.32
CA VAL A 104 -2.07 -11.85 -0.10
C VAL A 104 -1.86 -12.73 1.13
N ILE A 105 -2.25 -13.99 1.03
CA ILE A 105 -2.14 -14.98 2.11
C ILE A 105 -1.07 -16.00 1.72
N LEU A 106 -0.18 -16.30 2.66
CA LEU A 106 0.82 -17.35 2.52
C LEU A 106 0.36 -18.60 3.25
N GLU A 107 0.51 -19.73 2.60
CA GLU A 107 0.18 -21.06 3.12
C GLU A 107 1.48 -21.85 3.37
N ASP A 108 1.53 -22.62 4.47
CA ASP A 108 2.69 -23.45 4.84
C ASP A 108 3.01 -24.52 3.80
N ASN A 109 2.01 -24.98 3.06
CA ASN A 109 2.19 -25.95 2.00
C ASN A 109 2.00 -25.28 0.63
N GLU A 110 2.94 -25.47 -0.27
CA GLU A 110 2.86 -24.98 -1.63
C GLU A 110 1.59 -25.43 -2.37
N GLU A 111 1.13 -26.67 -2.08
CA GLU A 111 -0.05 -27.27 -2.72
C GLU A 111 -1.37 -26.60 -2.33
N ASP A 112 -1.40 -25.87 -1.22
CA ASP A 112 -2.59 -25.15 -0.74
C ASP A 112 -2.73 -23.78 -1.43
N GLY A 113 -1.67 -23.28 -2.08
CA GLY A 113 -1.66 -22.03 -2.83
C GLY A 113 -2.08 -22.17 -4.30
N ARG A 114 -2.53 -21.08 -4.87
CA ARG A 114 -2.76 -20.98 -6.33
C ARG A 114 -1.47 -20.68 -7.10
N LEU A 115 -0.55 -19.98 -6.45
CA LEU A 115 0.83 -19.74 -6.86
C LEU A 115 1.76 -20.31 -5.80
N THR A 116 3.00 -20.53 -6.18
CA THR A 116 4.09 -20.94 -5.29
C THR A 116 5.24 -19.95 -5.36
N GLY A 117 6.03 -19.88 -4.31
CA GLY A 117 7.18 -19.01 -4.26
C GLY A 117 8.05 -19.24 -3.03
N GLU A 118 9.16 -18.52 -2.97
CA GLU A 118 10.13 -18.57 -1.88
C GLU A 118 10.24 -17.20 -1.21
N VAL A 119 10.15 -17.16 0.12
CA VAL A 119 10.36 -15.95 0.92
C VAL A 119 11.82 -15.51 0.81
N LYS A 120 12.08 -14.29 0.32
CA LYS A 120 13.44 -13.77 0.09
C LYS A 120 13.85 -12.65 1.01
N PHE A 121 12.93 -11.76 1.35
CA PHE A 121 13.19 -10.63 2.23
C PHE A 121 12.08 -10.49 3.26
N ILE A 122 12.51 -10.18 4.49
CA ILE A 122 11.63 -9.99 5.63
C ILE A 122 11.99 -8.68 6.30
N LEU A 123 11.04 -7.74 6.36
CA LEU A 123 11.21 -6.45 7.02
C LEU A 123 10.11 -6.27 8.07
N TYR A 124 10.48 -6.17 9.34
CA TYR A 124 9.53 -5.81 10.39
C TYR A 124 9.24 -4.30 10.38
N LYS A 125 7.97 -3.92 10.19
CA LYS A 125 7.51 -2.53 10.12
C LYS A 125 6.93 -2.01 11.45
N GLY A 126 7.22 -2.67 12.57
CA GLY A 126 6.82 -2.24 13.91
C GLY A 126 5.52 -2.87 14.42
N ASN A 127 4.61 -3.25 13.53
CA ASN A 127 3.34 -3.91 13.85
C ASN A 127 2.99 -5.09 12.93
N HIS A 128 3.74 -5.29 11.86
CA HIS A 128 3.59 -6.39 10.92
C HIS A 128 4.92 -6.65 10.19
N TYR A 129 5.03 -7.77 9.50
CA TYR A 129 6.13 -8.09 8.61
C TYR A 129 5.73 -7.73 7.17
N HIS A 130 6.66 -7.11 6.47
CA HIS A 130 6.59 -6.89 5.03
C HIS A 130 7.56 -7.88 4.37
N LEU A 131 7.01 -8.76 3.57
CA LEU A 131 7.76 -9.83 2.92
C LEU A 131 7.87 -9.57 1.43
N THR A 132 8.98 -10.02 0.83
CA THR A 132 9.09 -10.20 -0.61
C THR A 132 9.16 -11.70 -0.87
N VAL A 133 8.21 -12.21 -1.63
CA VAL A 133 8.14 -13.59 -2.08
C VAL A 133 8.44 -13.64 -3.56
N PHE A 134 9.48 -14.39 -3.94
CA PHE A 134 9.85 -14.61 -5.33
C PHE A 134 9.06 -15.81 -5.86
N THR A 135 8.19 -15.55 -6.84
CA THR A 135 7.32 -16.59 -7.40
C THR A 135 8.05 -17.44 -8.42
N ASP A 136 7.54 -18.64 -8.70
CA ASP A 136 8.06 -19.54 -9.74
C ASP A 136 7.93 -18.96 -11.18
N TRP A 137 7.32 -17.77 -11.29
CA TRP A 137 7.15 -17.02 -12.55
C TRP A 137 8.12 -15.85 -12.70
N ASP A 138 9.22 -15.85 -11.95
CA ASP A 138 10.26 -14.79 -11.97
C ASP A 138 9.75 -13.39 -11.60
N GLU A 139 8.69 -13.28 -10.82
CA GLU A 139 8.11 -12.01 -10.36
C GLU A 139 8.04 -11.96 -8.83
N ASP A 140 8.28 -10.78 -8.29
CA ASP A 140 8.13 -10.51 -6.87
C ASP A 140 6.67 -10.24 -6.51
N ILE A 141 6.19 -10.86 -5.44
CA ILE A 141 4.95 -10.51 -4.78
C ILE A 141 5.23 -10.02 -3.35
N PHE A 142 4.66 -8.88 -2.99
CA PHE A 142 4.84 -8.28 -1.66
C PHE A 142 3.66 -8.63 -0.78
N VAL A 143 3.96 -8.96 0.48
CA VAL A 143 2.97 -9.44 1.44
C VAL A 143 3.15 -8.72 2.78
N ASP A 144 2.07 -8.18 3.32
CA ASP A 144 2.02 -7.67 4.70
C ASP A 144 1.27 -8.70 5.57
N THR A 145 1.98 -9.31 6.53
CA THR A 145 1.42 -10.34 7.42
C THR A 145 1.86 -10.16 8.86
N ASN A 146 1.09 -10.74 9.79
CA ASN A 146 1.50 -10.89 11.19
C ASN A 146 2.16 -12.24 11.48
N ASP A 147 2.09 -13.17 10.53
CA ASP A 147 2.70 -14.48 10.64
C ASP A 147 4.22 -14.38 10.49
N VAL A 148 4.92 -15.29 11.15
CA VAL A 148 6.38 -15.31 11.15
C VAL A 148 6.85 -16.35 10.12
N TRP A 149 7.66 -15.88 9.20
CA TRP A 149 8.26 -16.67 8.13
C TRP A 149 9.78 -16.54 8.18
N ASP A 150 10.48 -17.51 7.65
CA ASP A 150 11.94 -17.50 7.55
C ASP A 150 12.38 -17.27 6.08
N ASP A 151 13.58 -16.69 5.92
CA ASP A 151 14.19 -16.53 4.60
C ASP A 151 14.47 -17.91 4.00
N GLY A 152 13.98 -18.13 2.79
CA GLY A 152 14.06 -19.42 2.10
C GLY A 152 12.86 -20.34 2.31
N ASP A 153 11.84 -19.93 3.07
CA ASP A 153 10.61 -20.71 3.18
C ASP A 153 9.90 -20.79 1.84
N HIS A 154 9.51 -22.01 1.46
CA HIS A 154 8.67 -22.27 0.29
C HIS A 154 7.21 -22.25 0.70
N VAL A 155 6.43 -21.44 0.00
CA VAL A 155 5.06 -21.12 0.39
C VAL A 155 4.07 -21.25 -0.76
N GLY A 156 2.84 -21.64 -0.42
CA GLY A 156 1.69 -21.43 -1.28
C GLY A 156 1.17 -20.00 -1.14
N ILE A 157 0.65 -19.43 -2.23
CA ILE A 157 0.11 -18.06 -2.26
C ILE A 157 -1.35 -18.12 -2.67
N THR A 158 -2.20 -17.59 -1.80
CA THR A 158 -3.66 -17.54 -1.98
C THR A 158 -4.15 -16.09 -1.95
N ILE A 159 -5.11 -15.77 -2.83
CA ILE A 159 -5.73 -14.46 -2.92
C ILE A 159 -7.23 -14.66 -3.06
N ALA A 160 -8.00 -14.08 -2.17
CA ALA A 160 -9.45 -14.18 -2.23
C ALA A 160 -10.01 -13.42 -3.45
N PRO A 161 -11.04 -13.95 -4.14
CA PRO A 161 -11.60 -13.36 -5.36
C PRO A 161 -12.06 -11.91 -5.20
N ASP A 162 -12.54 -11.53 -4.01
CA ASP A 162 -13.00 -10.18 -3.71
C ASP A 162 -11.87 -9.18 -3.45
N LYS A 163 -10.63 -9.64 -3.39
CA LYS A 163 -9.41 -8.85 -3.16
C LYS A 163 -8.64 -8.54 -4.45
N ILE A 164 -9.00 -9.19 -5.52
CA ILE A 164 -8.43 -8.95 -6.84
C ILE A 164 -9.18 -7.81 -7.51
N ARG A 165 -8.51 -6.66 -7.66
CA ARG A 165 -9.05 -5.50 -8.38
C ARG A 165 -8.56 -5.51 -9.81
N ILE A 166 -9.48 -5.37 -10.75
CA ILE A 166 -9.19 -5.34 -12.18
C ILE A 166 -9.39 -3.91 -12.68
N ILE A 167 -8.38 -3.41 -13.38
CA ILE A 167 -8.34 -2.06 -13.92
C ILE A 167 -8.07 -2.14 -15.42
N HIS A 168 -8.66 -1.25 -16.19
CA HIS A 168 -8.31 -1.09 -17.60
C HIS A 168 -6.82 -0.82 -17.76
N ALA A 169 -6.17 -1.52 -18.70
CA ALA A 169 -4.74 -1.36 -19.02
C ALA A 169 -4.46 -0.02 -19.72
#